data_7e259ea2751e8353ce54f2f8876f825c
#
_entry.id   7e259ea2751e8353ce54f2f8876f825c
#
_cell.length_a   1.000
_cell.length_b   1.000
_cell.length_c   1.000
_cell.angle_alpha   90.00
_cell.angle_beta   90.00
_cell.angle_gamma   90.00
#
_symmetry.space_group_name_H-M   'P 1'
#
loop_
_entity.id
_entity.type
_entity.pdbx_description
1 polymer ?
#
loop_
_entity_poly.entity_id
_entity_poly.type
_entity_poly.pdbx_seq_one_letter_code
_entity_poly.pdbx_strand_id
1 'polypeptide(L)'
;MIVYVESNFVLELAFHQEEYESCLELLGLAESQDIHLVLPAFSIGEPYEVWVRRSKQRRELRDQLSTAICELSRSRPYQASSHEFQELTNLLLRSGEEEKRRLDEALDRILRTAEVIPIGLNTIRAAITLQKSRSLSPQDSIVYASILAHLAEVSEEDLRCFMTKNSKDFVNPDIENELRTHTCRLLTKFGDGLGYVRSQL
;
A
#
# COMPACT_ATOMS: atom_id res chain seq x y z
N MET A 1 2.32 5.65 21.02
CA MET A 1 2.08 6.45 19.80
C MET A 1 1.27 5.63 18.81
N ILE A 2 0.24 6.20 18.15
CA ILE A 2 -0.60 5.51 17.16
C ILE A 2 -0.17 5.92 15.75
N VAL A 3 0.08 4.95 14.88
CA VAL A 3 0.53 5.16 13.49
C VAL A 3 -0.50 4.54 12.55
N TYR A 4 -1.25 5.39 11.86
CA TYR A 4 -2.19 4.97 10.82
C TYR A 4 -1.45 4.82 9.50
N VAL A 5 -1.69 3.70 8.83
CA VAL A 5 -1.17 3.41 7.49
C VAL A 5 -2.28 2.92 6.57
N GLU A 6 -2.05 2.96 5.26
CA GLU A 6 -3.01 2.50 4.26
C GLU A 6 -2.34 1.57 3.25
N SER A 7 -3.02 1.23 2.16
CA SER A 7 -2.59 0.25 1.16
C SER A 7 -1.18 0.48 0.61
N ASN A 8 -0.70 1.74 0.52
CA ASN A 8 0.65 2.02 0.07
C ASN A 8 1.72 1.43 1.00
N PHE A 9 1.48 1.37 2.31
CA PHE A 9 2.38 0.70 3.26
C PHE A 9 2.54 -0.80 2.94
N VAL A 10 1.42 -1.45 2.64
CA VAL A 10 1.40 -2.86 2.24
C VAL A 10 2.11 -3.06 0.90
N LEU A 11 1.88 -2.15 -0.07
CA LEU A 11 2.50 -2.20 -1.40
C LEU A 11 4.02 -2.01 -1.34
N GLU A 12 4.51 -1.10 -0.49
CA GLU A 12 5.96 -0.91 -0.28
C GLU A 12 6.61 -2.21 0.24
N LEU A 13 6.00 -2.83 1.25
CA LEU A 13 6.50 -4.07 1.82
C LEU A 13 6.43 -5.26 0.86
N ALA A 14 5.28 -5.44 0.19
CA ALA A 14 5.06 -6.58 -0.70
C ALA A 14 5.89 -6.54 -1.98
N PHE A 15 6.07 -5.35 -2.55
CA PHE A 15 6.73 -5.19 -3.84
C PHE A 15 8.14 -4.63 -3.75
N HIS A 16 8.69 -4.48 -2.54
CA HIS A 16 10.02 -3.94 -2.27
C HIS A 16 10.26 -2.63 -3.02
N GLN A 17 9.34 -1.67 -2.82
CA GLN A 17 9.41 -0.40 -3.52
C GLN A 17 10.39 0.58 -2.85
N GLU A 18 10.36 1.84 -3.23
CA GLU A 18 11.36 2.85 -2.87
C GLU A 18 11.49 3.07 -1.35
N GLU A 19 10.40 2.96 -0.60
CA GLU A 19 10.37 3.18 0.85
C GLU A 19 10.26 1.88 1.67
N TYR A 20 10.57 0.74 1.04
CA TYR A 20 10.52 -0.59 1.66
C TYR A 20 11.20 -0.64 3.03
N GLU A 21 12.44 -0.15 3.13
CA GLU A 21 13.23 -0.21 4.37
C GLU A 21 12.57 0.58 5.50
N SER A 22 12.01 1.75 5.20
CA SER A 22 11.30 2.56 6.18
C SER A 22 10.02 1.88 6.67
N CYS A 23 9.27 1.25 5.75
CA CYS A 23 8.08 0.48 6.09
C CYS A 23 8.42 -0.78 6.89
N LEU A 24 9.51 -1.46 6.56
CA LEU A 24 9.97 -2.65 7.27
C LEU A 24 10.35 -2.30 8.72
N GLU A 25 11.01 -1.17 8.94
CA GLU A 25 11.38 -0.72 10.26
C GLU A 25 10.16 -0.26 11.09
N LEU A 26 9.22 0.47 10.47
CA LEU A 26 7.94 0.82 11.13
C LEU A 26 7.18 -0.44 11.57
N LEU A 27 7.15 -1.47 10.73
CA LEU A 27 6.55 -2.75 11.10
C LEU A 27 7.30 -3.42 12.25
N GLY A 28 8.64 -3.37 12.27
CA GLY A 28 9.47 -3.87 13.35
C GLY A 28 9.20 -3.15 14.69
N LEU A 29 9.04 -1.82 14.66
CA LEU A 29 8.65 -1.04 15.84
C LEU A 29 7.26 -1.42 16.36
N ALA A 30 6.35 -1.77 15.46
CA ALA A 30 5.03 -2.27 15.85
C ALA A 30 5.09 -3.70 16.42
N GLU A 31 5.93 -4.57 15.87
CA GLU A 31 6.17 -5.93 16.37
C GLU A 31 6.79 -5.92 17.77
N SER A 32 7.66 -4.95 18.07
CA SER A 32 8.24 -4.72 19.41
C SER A 32 7.32 -3.97 20.37
N GLN A 33 6.12 -3.55 19.92
CA GLN A 33 5.13 -2.78 20.69
C GLN A 33 5.60 -1.35 21.07
N ASP A 34 6.61 -0.81 20.41
CA ASP A 34 7.04 0.57 20.59
C ASP A 34 6.04 1.57 19.99
N ILE A 35 5.31 1.13 18.95
CA ILE A 35 4.21 1.87 18.34
C ILE A 35 2.97 1.00 18.19
N HIS A 36 1.81 1.65 18.14
CA HIS A 36 0.54 1.00 17.81
C HIS A 36 0.21 1.25 16.34
N LEU A 37 0.41 0.23 15.48
CA LEU A 37 0.13 0.30 14.05
C LEU A 37 -1.35 0.03 13.79
N VAL A 38 -1.99 0.88 13.01
CA VAL A 38 -3.43 0.80 12.70
C VAL A 38 -3.66 0.85 11.20
N LEU A 39 -4.44 -0.10 10.68
CA LEU A 39 -4.73 -0.25 9.25
C LEU A 39 -6.24 -0.36 9.00
N PRO A 40 -6.86 0.49 8.15
CA PRO A 40 -8.23 0.26 7.70
C PRO A 40 -8.39 -1.06 6.96
N ALA A 41 -9.42 -1.85 7.25
CA ALA A 41 -9.66 -3.15 6.60
C ALA A 41 -9.76 -3.04 5.06
N PHE A 42 -10.23 -1.90 4.54
CA PHE A 42 -10.29 -1.65 3.11
C PHE A 42 -8.91 -1.67 2.43
N SER A 43 -7.89 -1.21 3.14
CA SER A 43 -6.50 -1.16 2.65
C SER A 43 -5.86 -2.55 2.45
N ILE A 44 -6.51 -3.63 2.87
CA ILE A 44 -6.04 -5.01 2.68
C ILE A 44 -6.39 -5.53 1.27
N GLY A 45 -7.52 -5.09 0.71
CA GLY A 45 -8.00 -5.58 -0.59
C GLY A 45 -7.24 -4.99 -1.78
N GLU A 46 -6.91 -3.71 -1.73
CA GLU A 46 -6.27 -3.00 -2.83
C GLU A 46 -4.92 -3.60 -3.29
N PRO A 47 -4.00 -4.01 -2.40
CA PRO A 47 -2.76 -4.67 -2.80
C PRO A 47 -2.96 -5.94 -3.62
N TYR A 48 -4.01 -6.73 -3.32
CA TYR A 48 -4.37 -7.89 -4.15
C TYR A 48 -4.85 -7.48 -5.54
N GLU A 49 -5.67 -6.44 -5.65
CA GLU A 49 -6.11 -5.92 -6.95
C GLU A 49 -4.94 -5.41 -7.79
N VAL A 50 -3.99 -4.70 -7.17
CA VAL A 50 -2.76 -4.26 -7.82
C VAL A 50 -1.95 -5.44 -8.32
N TRP A 51 -1.76 -6.48 -7.50
CA TRP A 51 -1.06 -7.70 -7.91
C TRP A 51 -1.78 -8.41 -9.07
N VAL A 52 -3.10 -8.60 -9.00
CA VAL A 52 -3.90 -9.23 -10.07
C VAL A 52 -3.74 -8.48 -11.39
N ARG A 53 -3.87 -7.15 -11.36
CA ARG A 53 -3.70 -6.29 -12.55
C ARG A 53 -2.30 -6.41 -13.14
N ARG A 54 -1.24 -6.30 -12.32
CA ARG A 54 0.16 -6.44 -12.76
C ARG A 54 0.44 -7.83 -13.33
N SER A 55 -0.05 -8.88 -12.67
CA SER A 55 0.12 -10.26 -13.13
C SER A 55 -0.59 -10.54 -14.46
N LYS A 56 -1.75 -9.94 -14.68
CA LYS A 56 -2.46 -9.99 -15.97
C LYS A 56 -1.65 -9.31 -17.07
N GLN A 57 -1.20 -8.08 -16.84
CA GLN A 57 -0.40 -7.31 -17.79
C GLN A 57 0.90 -8.03 -18.17
N ARG A 58 1.61 -8.64 -17.20
CA ARG A 58 2.82 -9.41 -17.46
C ARG A 58 2.56 -10.67 -18.30
N ARG A 59 1.44 -11.37 -18.05
CA ARG A 59 1.03 -12.52 -18.86
C ARG A 59 0.72 -12.13 -20.30
N GLU A 60 -0.04 -11.06 -20.49
CA GLU A 60 -0.33 -10.53 -21.82
C GLU A 60 0.95 -10.13 -22.57
N LEU A 61 1.86 -9.41 -21.90
CA LEU A 61 3.15 -9.04 -22.48
C LEU A 61 3.99 -10.26 -22.84
N ARG A 62 4.05 -11.26 -21.95
CA ARG A 62 4.76 -12.53 -22.23
C ARG A 62 4.20 -13.22 -23.47
N ASP A 63 2.88 -13.30 -23.62
CA ASP A 63 2.24 -14.00 -24.75
C ASP A 63 2.52 -13.27 -26.07
N GLN A 64 2.50 -11.93 -26.05
CA GLN A 64 2.90 -11.10 -27.20
C GLN A 64 4.37 -11.30 -27.57
N LEU A 65 5.27 -11.27 -26.59
CA LEU A 65 6.71 -11.51 -26.80
C LEU A 65 6.95 -12.92 -27.33
N SER A 66 6.32 -13.94 -26.77
CA SER A 66 6.47 -15.33 -27.20
C SER A 66 6.06 -15.52 -28.66
N THR A 67 4.98 -14.87 -29.10
CA THR A 67 4.53 -14.90 -30.48
C THR A 67 5.56 -14.24 -31.40
N ALA A 68 6.02 -13.04 -31.06
CA ALA A 68 7.02 -12.31 -31.85
C ALA A 68 8.35 -13.06 -31.94
N ILE A 69 8.81 -13.68 -30.86
CA ILE A 69 10.03 -14.48 -30.80
C ILE A 69 9.89 -15.72 -31.71
N CYS A 70 8.72 -16.38 -31.66
CA CYS A 70 8.44 -17.53 -32.49
C CYS A 70 8.54 -17.16 -34.02
N GLU A 71 8.06 -16.00 -34.40
CA GLU A 71 8.16 -15.50 -35.77
C GLU A 71 9.62 -15.18 -36.15
N LEU A 72 10.36 -14.49 -35.30
CA LEU A 72 11.78 -14.14 -35.53
C LEU A 72 12.65 -15.38 -35.59
N SER A 73 12.41 -16.41 -34.81
CA SER A 73 13.20 -17.64 -34.78
C SER A 73 13.14 -18.45 -36.08
N ARG A 74 12.18 -18.18 -36.96
CA ARG A 74 12.09 -18.77 -38.29
C ARG A 74 13.13 -18.17 -39.23
N SER A 75 13.70 -17.03 -38.93
CA SER A 75 14.69 -16.34 -39.74
C SER A 75 16.09 -16.66 -39.22
N ARG A 76 16.95 -17.20 -40.09
CA ARG A 76 18.34 -17.61 -39.76
C ARG A 76 19.14 -16.56 -38.97
N PRO A 77 19.08 -15.23 -39.29
CA PRO A 77 19.87 -14.22 -38.59
C PRO A 77 19.50 -14.09 -37.10
N TYR A 78 18.30 -14.49 -36.67
CA TYR A 78 17.77 -14.25 -35.32
C TYR A 78 17.63 -15.51 -34.47
N GLN A 79 17.96 -16.69 -35.05
CA GLN A 79 17.82 -17.98 -34.33
C GLN A 79 18.65 -18.05 -33.05
N ALA A 80 19.86 -17.46 -33.05
CA ALA A 80 20.75 -17.49 -31.91
C ALA A 80 20.24 -16.64 -30.72
N SER A 81 19.47 -15.57 -30.97
CA SER A 81 18.96 -14.66 -29.96
C SER A 81 17.69 -15.16 -29.27
N SER A 82 17.08 -16.24 -29.71
CA SER A 82 15.80 -16.74 -29.16
C SER A 82 15.92 -17.20 -27.71
N HIS A 83 17.10 -17.65 -27.27
CA HIS A 83 17.33 -18.12 -25.90
C HIS A 83 17.29 -16.97 -24.87
N GLU A 84 17.87 -15.82 -25.18
CA GLU A 84 17.88 -14.65 -24.30
C GLU A 84 16.45 -14.13 -24.01
N PHE A 85 15.60 -14.19 -25.01
CA PHE A 85 14.20 -13.80 -24.87
C PHE A 85 13.37 -14.78 -24.04
N GLN A 86 13.70 -16.08 -24.06
CA GLN A 86 13.04 -17.05 -23.19
C GLN A 86 13.33 -16.79 -21.71
N GLU A 87 14.53 -16.37 -21.37
CA GLU A 87 14.88 -15.99 -20.01
C GLU A 87 14.05 -14.78 -19.53
N LEU A 88 13.88 -13.77 -20.40
CA LEU A 88 13.03 -12.61 -20.08
C LEU A 88 11.57 -13.00 -19.86
N THR A 89 11.00 -13.87 -20.69
CA THR A 89 9.62 -14.35 -20.53
C THR A 89 9.43 -15.16 -19.24
N ASN A 90 10.42 -15.95 -18.87
CA ASN A 90 10.43 -16.70 -17.60
C ASN A 90 10.55 -15.77 -16.38
N LEU A 91 11.35 -14.69 -16.50
CA LEU A 91 11.45 -13.68 -15.44
C LEU A 91 10.10 -13.00 -15.17
N LEU A 92 9.34 -12.66 -16.23
CA LEU A 92 8.00 -12.06 -16.09
C LEU A 92 7.04 -12.98 -15.33
N LEU A 93 7.11 -14.30 -15.54
CA LEU A 93 6.29 -15.27 -14.79
C LEU A 93 6.71 -15.37 -13.33
N ARG A 94 8.01 -15.66 -13.10
CA ARG A 94 8.55 -15.84 -11.74
C ARG A 94 8.34 -14.59 -10.88
N SER A 95 8.52 -13.38 -11.45
CA SER A 95 8.32 -12.14 -10.71
C SER A 95 6.89 -12.01 -10.17
N GLY A 96 5.87 -12.48 -10.89
CA GLY A 96 4.48 -12.46 -10.44
C GLY A 96 4.21 -13.41 -9.27
N GLU A 97 4.81 -14.60 -9.28
CA GLU A 97 4.71 -15.59 -8.19
C GLU A 97 5.44 -15.13 -6.94
N GLU A 98 6.64 -14.57 -7.11
CA GLU A 98 7.43 -14.02 -6.02
C GLU A 98 6.74 -12.82 -5.36
N GLU A 99 6.13 -11.92 -6.14
CA GLU A 99 5.35 -10.80 -5.62
C GLU A 99 4.13 -11.28 -4.82
N LYS A 100 3.45 -12.33 -5.30
CA LYS A 100 2.32 -12.91 -4.57
C LYS A 100 2.75 -13.46 -3.21
N ARG A 101 3.83 -14.21 -3.18
CA ARG A 101 4.36 -14.76 -1.93
C ARG A 101 4.73 -13.66 -0.95
N ARG A 102 5.46 -12.62 -1.42
CA ARG A 102 5.81 -11.47 -0.57
C ARG A 102 4.59 -10.70 -0.08
N LEU A 103 3.56 -10.56 -0.92
CA LEU A 103 2.30 -9.93 -0.53
C LEU A 103 1.61 -10.70 0.61
N ASP A 104 1.51 -12.03 0.47
CA ASP A 104 0.92 -12.88 1.50
C ASP A 104 1.73 -12.83 2.81
N GLU A 105 3.06 -12.87 2.74
CA GLU A 105 3.95 -12.77 3.89
C GLU A 105 3.86 -11.39 4.57
N ALA A 106 3.82 -10.30 3.81
CA ALA A 106 3.69 -8.96 4.36
C ALA A 106 2.35 -8.76 5.06
N LEU A 107 1.26 -9.22 4.43
CA LEU A 107 -0.07 -9.17 5.04
C LEU A 107 -0.18 -10.04 6.29
N ASP A 108 0.36 -11.25 6.30
CA ASP A 108 0.37 -12.10 7.49
C ASP A 108 1.08 -11.43 8.67
N ARG A 109 2.25 -10.80 8.44
CA ARG A 109 2.96 -10.03 9.48
C ARG A 109 2.15 -8.84 9.98
N ILE A 110 1.60 -8.03 9.05
CA ILE A 110 0.78 -6.86 9.39
C ILE A 110 -0.44 -7.28 10.21
N LEU A 111 -1.18 -8.32 9.79
CA LEU A 111 -2.39 -8.78 10.46
C LEU A 111 -2.16 -9.39 11.84
N ARG A 112 -0.94 -9.84 12.13
CA ARG A 112 -0.56 -10.29 13.49
C ARG A 112 -0.19 -9.14 14.41
N THR A 113 0.16 -7.98 13.86
CA THR A 113 0.79 -6.88 14.59
C THR A 113 -0.11 -5.66 14.67
N ALA A 114 -0.76 -5.31 13.57
CA ALA A 114 -1.57 -4.10 13.46
C ALA A 114 -3.01 -4.32 13.95
N GLU A 115 -3.58 -3.29 14.52
CA GLU A 115 -5.01 -3.19 14.69
C GLU A 115 -5.69 -2.92 13.34
N VAL A 116 -6.70 -3.72 13.01
CA VAL A 116 -7.47 -3.57 11.78
C VAL A 116 -8.81 -2.90 12.07
N ILE A 117 -9.00 -1.69 11.52
CA ILE A 117 -10.26 -0.95 11.67
C ILE A 117 -11.33 -1.61 10.78
N PRO A 118 -12.42 -2.15 11.34
CA PRO A 118 -13.47 -2.77 10.55
C PRO A 118 -14.29 -1.75 9.77
N ILE A 119 -14.84 -2.16 8.61
CA ILE A 119 -15.74 -1.33 7.84
C ILE A 119 -17.16 -1.52 8.34
N GLY A 120 -17.73 -0.46 8.94
CA GLY A 120 -19.11 -0.44 9.40
C GLY A 120 -20.03 0.39 8.49
N LEU A 121 -21.34 0.25 8.70
CA LEU A 121 -22.34 1.03 7.96
C LEU A 121 -22.13 2.55 8.11
N ASN A 122 -21.78 3.01 9.30
CA ASN A 122 -21.53 4.42 9.57
C ASN A 122 -20.30 4.93 8.84
N THR A 123 -19.24 4.12 8.77
CA THR A 123 -18.02 4.42 7.98
C THR A 123 -18.36 4.60 6.50
N ILE A 124 -19.18 3.71 5.93
CA ILE A 124 -19.59 3.82 4.53
C ILE A 124 -20.41 5.09 4.28
N ARG A 125 -21.35 5.42 5.18
CA ARG A 125 -22.14 6.66 5.07
C ARG A 125 -21.26 7.91 5.16
N ALA A 126 -20.31 7.95 6.08
CA ALA A 126 -19.35 9.03 6.21
C ALA A 126 -18.48 9.16 4.95
N ALA A 127 -18.00 8.05 4.39
CA ALA A 127 -17.21 8.03 3.17
C ALA A 127 -17.95 8.65 1.98
N ILE A 128 -19.24 8.35 1.79
CA ILE A 128 -20.07 8.96 0.74
C ILE A 128 -20.13 10.49 0.89
N THR A 129 -20.20 10.99 2.11
CA THR A 129 -20.20 12.42 2.40
C THR A 129 -18.84 13.04 2.12
N LEU A 130 -17.76 12.41 2.59
CA LEU A 130 -16.37 12.85 2.40
C LEU A 130 -15.96 12.86 0.92
N GLN A 131 -16.41 11.87 0.14
CA GLN A 131 -16.17 11.82 -1.30
C GLN A 131 -16.67 13.11 -2.00
N LYS A 132 -17.83 13.61 -1.60
CA LYS A 132 -18.41 14.84 -2.18
C LYS A 132 -17.74 16.10 -1.63
N SER A 133 -17.51 16.17 -0.32
CA SER A 133 -17.04 17.40 0.35
C SER A 133 -15.52 17.60 0.21
N ARG A 134 -14.73 16.54 0.05
CA ARG A 134 -13.26 16.57 -0.04
C ARG A 134 -12.71 16.19 -1.41
N SER A 135 -13.58 15.83 -2.37
CA SER A 135 -13.19 15.37 -3.73
C SER A 135 -12.28 14.14 -3.70
N LEU A 136 -12.41 13.29 -2.68
CA LEU A 136 -11.65 12.04 -2.56
C LEU A 136 -12.17 10.98 -3.53
N SER A 137 -11.30 10.04 -3.92
CA SER A 137 -11.73 8.83 -4.62
C SER A 137 -12.65 7.99 -3.70
N PRO A 138 -13.49 7.09 -4.24
CA PRO A 138 -14.28 6.19 -3.41
C PRO A 138 -13.44 5.39 -2.41
N GLN A 139 -12.27 4.91 -2.83
CA GLN A 139 -11.34 4.15 -2.01
C GLN A 139 -10.77 5.00 -0.88
N ASP A 140 -10.19 6.16 -1.21
CA ASP A 140 -9.59 7.07 -0.23
C ASP A 140 -10.62 7.60 0.77
N SER A 141 -11.87 7.82 0.32
CA SER A 141 -12.93 8.27 1.22
C SER A 141 -13.30 7.21 2.26
N ILE A 142 -13.27 5.90 1.92
CA ILE A 142 -13.49 4.80 2.87
C ILE A 142 -12.32 4.70 3.85
N VAL A 143 -11.09 4.76 3.36
CA VAL A 143 -9.87 4.74 4.19
C VAL A 143 -9.90 5.90 5.18
N TYR A 144 -10.15 7.12 4.70
CA TYR A 144 -10.17 8.31 5.53
C TYR A 144 -11.31 8.30 6.55
N ALA A 145 -12.52 7.90 6.14
CA ALA A 145 -13.66 7.74 7.05
C ALA A 145 -13.37 6.73 8.17
N SER A 146 -12.67 5.63 7.85
CA SER A 146 -12.25 4.63 8.84
C SER A 146 -11.29 5.23 9.86
N ILE A 147 -10.28 5.97 9.39
CA ILE A 147 -9.30 6.64 10.25
C ILE A 147 -9.98 7.66 11.16
N LEU A 148 -10.85 8.52 10.62
CA LEU A 148 -11.57 9.52 11.41
C LEU A 148 -12.47 8.89 12.47
N ALA A 149 -13.18 7.81 12.13
CA ALA A 149 -14.01 7.09 13.10
C ALA A 149 -13.17 6.54 14.26
N HIS A 150 -12.03 5.94 13.96
CA HIS A 150 -11.11 5.43 14.99
C HIS A 150 -10.49 6.55 15.82
N LEU A 151 -10.07 7.65 15.17
CA LEU A 151 -9.53 8.83 15.86
C LEU A 151 -10.52 9.43 16.88
N ALA A 152 -11.81 9.32 16.63
CA ALA A 152 -12.85 9.79 17.56
C ALA A 152 -13.05 8.87 18.77
N GLU A 153 -12.59 7.61 18.71
CA GLU A 153 -12.75 6.62 19.78
C GLU A 153 -11.54 6.50 20.72
N VAL A 154 -10.34 6.90 20.22
CA VAL A 154 -9.09 6.78 21.00
C VAL A 154 -8.81 8.03 21.83
N SER A 155 -8.04 7.85 22.94
CA SER A 155 -7.72 8.93 23.89
C SER A 155 -6.94 10.07 23.22
N GLU A 156 -7.30 11.32 23.50
CA GLU A 156 -6.63 12.52 22.98
C GLU A 156 -5.18 12.68 23.45
N GLU A 157 -4.77 11.97 24.47
CA GLU A 157 -3.41 12.02 25.04
C GLU A 157 -2.38 11.31 24.16
N ASP A 158 -2.80 10.42 23.25
CA ASP A 158 -1.91 9.69 22.38
C ASP A 158 -1.39 10.54 21.23
N LEU A 159 -0.08 10.51 21.00
CA LEU A 159 0.50 11.05 19.78
C LEU A 159 0.09 10.21 18.58
N ARG A 160 -0.30 10.87 17.49
CA ARG A 160 -0.87 10.20 16.32
C ARG A 160 -0.27 10.73 15.04
N CYS A 161 -0.08 9.85 14.06
CA CYS A 161 0.20 10.26 12.70
C CYS A 161 -0.50 9.35 11.69
N PHE A 162 -0.85 9.92 10.56
CA PHE A 162 -1.32 9.20 9.38
C PHE A 162 -0.26 9.29 8.29
N MET A 163 0.23 8.14 7.83
CA MET A 163 1.24 8.01 6.80
C MET A 163 0.63 7.47 5.51
N THR A 164 0.82 8.18 4.41
CA THR A 164 0.32 7.81 3.08
C THR A 164 1.28 8.31 2.00
N LYS A 165 1.42 7.59 0.90
CA LYS A 165 2.09 8.12 -0.32
C LYS A 165 1.11 8.84 -1.26
N ASN A 166 -0.19 8.76 -1.01
CA ASN A 166 -1.21 9.43 -1.82
C ASN A 166 -1.32 10.92 -1.45
N SER A 167 -0.23 11.67 -1.66
CA SER A 167 -0.20 13.10 -1.40
C SER A 167 -1.21 13.88 -2.25
N LYS A 168 -1.52 13.39 -3.45
CA LYS A 168 -2.45 14.05 -4.37
C LYS A 168 -3.86 14.17 -3.78
N ASP A 169 -4.32 13.15 -3.06
CA ASP A 169 -5.68 13.10 -2.53
C ASP A 169 -5.74 13.57 -1.07
N PHE A 170 -4.70 13.34 -0.27
CA PHE A 170 -4.69 13.66 1.16
C PHE A 170 -4.03 14.99 1.52
N VAL A 171 -3.16 15.58 0.69
CA VAL A 171 -2.61 16.92 0.94
C VAL A 171 -3.64 17.98 0.54
N ASN A 172 -4.58 18.20 1.44
CA ASN A 172 -5.69 19.13 1.31
C ASN A 172 -5.81 19.89 2.63
N PRO A 173 -5.89 21.25 2.62
CA PRO A 173 -5.99 22.05 3.85
C PRO A 173 -7.13 21.62 4.78
N ASP A 174 -8.26 21.19 4.23
CA ASP A 174 -9.40 20.73 5.01
C ASP A 174 -9.10 19.41 5.74
N ILE A 175 -8.46 18.46 5.05
CA ILE A 175 -8.04 17.16 5.62
C ILE A 175 -6.97 17.38 6.68
N GLU A 176 -5.95 18.21 6.39
CA GLU A 176 -4.91 18.52 7.38
C GLU A 176 -5.48 19.20 8.62
N ASN A 177 -6.40 20.16 8.48
CA ASN A 177 -7.03 20.81 9.61
C ASN A 177 -7.89 19.83 10.42
N GLU A 178 -8.66 18.95 9.76
CA GLU A 178 -9.48 17.95 10.40
C GLU A 178 -8.61 16.94 11.19
N LEU A 179 -7.51 16.45 10.61
CA LEU A 179 -6.55 15.59 11.32
C LEU A 179 -5.91 16.31 12.51
N ARG A 180 -5.60 17.60 12.39
CA ARG A 180 -5.05 18.42 13.50
C ARG A 180 -6.03 18.54 14.68
N THR A 181 -7.34 18.60 14.43
CA THR A 181 -8.34 18.62 15.53
C THR A 181 -8.30 17.34 16.35
N HIS A 182 -7.80 16.23 15.77
CA HIS A 182 -7.57 14.96 16.45
C HIS A 182 -6.12 14.74 16.88
N THR A 183 -5.29 15.80 16.93
CA THR A 183 -3.84 15.70 17.23
C THR A 183 -3.09 14.70 16.34
N CYS A 184 -3.60 14.46 15.12
CA CYS A 184 -3.03 13.53 14.15
C CYS A 184 -2.23 14.28 13.07
N ARG A 185 -0.94 13.93 12.92
CA ARG A 185 -0.05 14.54 11.91
C ARG A 185 -0.11 13.76 10.61
N LEU A 186 -0.37 14.45 9.49
CA LEU A 186 -0.26 13.85 8.15
C LEU A 186 1.20 13.84 7.69
N LEU A 187 1.66 12.69 7.19
CA LEU A 187 3.01 12.47 6.66
C LEU A 187 2.90 11.75 5.32
N THR A 188 3.53 12.30 4.28
CA THR A 188 3.38 11.84 2.89
C THR A 188 4.54 10.98 2.39
N LYS A 189 5.48 10.64 3.27
CA LYS A 189 6.58 9.71 3.04
C LYS A 189 6.79 8.85 4.27
N PHE A 190 7.02 7.58 4.07
CA PHE A 190 7.29 6.67 5.19
C PHE A 190 8.64 6.94 5.85
N GLY A 191 9.65 7.39 5.07
CA GLY A 191 10.94 7.80 5.63
C GLY A 191 10.83 9.01 6.58
N ASP A 192 10.05 10.04 6.20
CA ASP A 192 9.78 11.20 7.06
C ASP A 192 8.96 10.77 8.29
N GLY A 193 8.02 9.83 8.08
CA GLY A 193 7.21 9.22 9.12
C GLY A 193 8.04 8.47 10.14
N LEU A 194 8.96 7.63 9.69
CA LEU A 194 9.89 6.91 10.55
C LEU A 194 10.77 7.88 11.37
N GLY A 195 11.30 8.93 10.72
CA GLY A 195 12.06 9.96 11.42
C GLY A 195 11.24 10.66 12.51
N TYR A 196 9.98 10.94 12.22
CA TYR A 196 9.06 11.52 13.22
C TYR A 196 8.79 10.54 14.37
N VAL A 197 8.47 9.29 14.10
CA VAL A 197 8.24 8.26 15.12
C VAL A 197 9.45 8.14 16.04
N ARG A 198 10.66 7.99 15.50
CA ARG A 198 11.92 7.88 16.27
C ARG A 198 12.16 9.10 17.17
N SER A 199 11.72 10.27 16.77
CA SER A 199 11.86 11.48 17.59
C SER A 199 10.91 11.55 18.79
N GLN A 200 9.90 10.65 18.84
CA GLN A 200 8.90 10.58 19.90
C GLN A 200 9.07 9.37 20.83
N LEU A 201 9.91 8.40 20.45
CA LEU A 201 10.32 7.26 21.29
C LEU A 201 11.48 7.64 22.20
#